data_965c808f0371f8cbd41fadf1629a5457
#
_entry.id   965c808f0371f8cbd41fadf1629a5457
#
_cell.length_a   1.000
_cell.length_b   1.000
_cell.length_c   1.000
_cell.angle_alpha   90.00
_cell.angle_beta   90.00
_cell.angle_gamma   90.00
#
_symmetry.space_group_name_H-M   'P 1'
#
loop_
_entity.id
_entity.type
_entity.pdbx_description
1 polymer ?
#
loop_
_entity_poly.entity_id
_entity_poly.type
_entity_poly.pdbx_seq_one_letter_code
_entity_poly.pdbx_strand_id
1 'polypeptide(L)'
;KSSQLAAALQGQGLLVSNEYVAARAEILKSNLERMGVSNAVVLNETPARIAAALPEFFDRVLVDAPCSGEGMFRKEPAALAQHCEALVKQCAELGADILDSAAAALAPGGELVYSTCTFAPEEDEGQVAAFLQRHPEFTLADVLGNVDYPFGSEGEANRTGGLPLDVSKVRRIWPCQGGEGHFMARLVKAGTPRALPAPGEYTPEEQLWLAAAAEAGKKAKGSKPQKAAKPADARSARRENSRACREAVQGRSSRSREAGAGDASPAQSLAAWREFAEEYFPELAKRPAVVHGGGVLLPAAFPQTNLHVLRAGVFVGSVQKGRFVPEHHLFTAFGALCRNCEELTLADSRTVEYLSGREIEAHTAADGWCCVTVDGWPLGGGKVSGGRVKNHYPKALRLL
;
A
#
# COMPACT_ATOMS: atom_id res chain seq x y z
N LYS A 1 0.24 7.29 5.22
CA LYS A 1 1.69 7.11 4.97
C LYS A 1 1.95 6.47 3.60
N SER A 2 1.36 5.31 3.23
CA SER A 2 1.64 4.66 1.93
C SER A 2 1.34 5.55 0.71
N SER A 3 0.25 6.32 0.72
CA SER A 3 -0.05 7.27 -0.37
C SER A 3 0.94 8.43 -0.45
N GLN A 4 1.47 8.90 0.68
CA GLN A 4 2.51 9.93 0.72
C GLN A 4 3.83 9.41 0.17
N LEU A 5 4.22 8.17 0.54
CA LEU A 5 5.40 7.51 -0.04
C LEU A 5 5.26 7.30 -1.54
N ALA A 6 4.09 6.86 -2.00
CA ALA A 6 3.80 6.71 -3.43
C ALA A 6 3.93 8.04 -4.19
N ALA A 7 3.40 9.13 -3.61
CA ALA A 7 3.54 10.48 -4.18
C ALA A 7 5.00 10.92 -4.26
N ALA A 8 5.80 10.67 -3.20
CA ALA A 8 7.23 10.98 -3.18
C ALA A 8 8.03 10.18 -4.20
N LEU A 9 7.64 8.94 -4.47
CA LEU A 9 8.28 8.09 -5.49
C LEU A 9 7.95 8.52 -6.92
N GLN A 10 6.88 9.27 -7.15
CA GLN A 10 6.47 9.75 -8.49
C GLN A 10 6.40 8.64 -9.55
N GLY A 11 5.94 7.45 -9.16
CA GLY A 11 5.85 6.28 -10.05
C GLY A 11 7.19 5.56 -10.29
N GLN A 12 8.29 6.00 -9.67
CA GLN A 12 9.59 5.36 -9.78
C GLN A 12 9.81 4.34 -8.67
N GLY A 13 10.68 3.35 -8.93
CA GLY A 13 10.97 2.30 -7.97
C GLY A 13 9.74 1.42 -7.65
N LEU A 14 9.74 0.81 -6.48
CA LEU A 14 8.71 -0.10 -6.01
C LEU A 14 8.27 0.25 -4.58
N LEU A 15 6.97 0.44 -4.37
CA LEU A 15 6.39 0.58 -3.05
C LEU A 15 5.79 -0.76 -2.59
N VAL A 16 6.35 -1.37 -1.57
CA VAL A 16 5.75 -2.52 -0.89
C VAL A 16 5.05 -2.04 0.38
N SER A 17 3.74 -2.16 0.41
CA SER A 17 2.92 -1.80 1.58
C SER A 17 2.34 -3.05 2.21
N ASN A 18 2.57 -3.23 3.50
CA ASN A 18 2.10 -4.38 4.25
C ASN A 18 1.11 -4.00 5.35
N GLU A 19 0.09 -4.82 5.54
CA GLU A 19 -0.83 -4.73 6.67
C GLU A 19 -1.17 -6.16 7.13
N TYR A 20 -0.96 -6.42 8.42
CA TYR A 20 -1.17 -7.74 9.00
C TYR A 20 -2.65 -8.15 9.11
N VAL A 21 -3.52 -7.19 9.41
CA VAL A 21 -4.97 -7.44 9.55
C VAL A 21 -5.62 -7.46 8.17
N ALA A 22 -6.15 -8.61 7.75
CA ALA A 22 -6.67 -8.83 6.40
C ALA A 22 -7.72 -7.79 5.96
N ALA A 23 -8.66 -7.41 6.84
CA ALA A 23 -9.68 -6.39 6.53
C ALA A 23 -9.06 -5.01 6.28
N ARG A 24 -8.01 -4.64 7.04
CA ARG A 24 -7.27 -3.38 6.85
C ARG A 24 -6.39 -3.42 5.61
N ALA A 25 -5.83 -4.59 5.27
CA ALA A 25 -5.04 -4.78 4.06
C ALA A 25 -5.88 -4.57 2.78
N GLU A 26 -7.15 -4.98 2.79
CA GLU A 26 -8.10 -4.68 1.70
C GLU A 26 -8.39 -3.17 1.59
N ILE A 27 -8.51 -2.47 2.72
CA ILE A 27 -8.67 -1.00 2.73
C ILE A 27 -7.40 -0.32 2.20
N LEU A 28 -6.21 -0.78 2.60
CA LEU A 28 -4.93 -0.27 2.10
C LEU A 28 -4.83 -0.43 0.58
N LYS A 29 -5.16 -1.63 0.06
CA LYS A 29 -5.21 -1.90 -1.38
C LYS A 29 -6.14 -0.93 -2.10
N SER A 30 -7.38 -0.80 -1.62
CA SER A 30 -8.39 0.09 -2.21
C SER A 30 -7.95 1.56 -2.20
N ASN A 31 -7.27 2.02 -1.15
CA ASN A 31 -6.74 3.38 -1.08
C ASN A 31 -5.63 3.62 -2.12
N LEU A 32 -4.71 2.69 -2.30
CA LEU A 32 -3.65 2.81 -3.31
C LEU A 32 -4.22 2.77 -4.74
N GLU A 33 -5.21 1.91 -4.99
CA GLU A 33 -5.93 1.86 -6.27
C GLU A 33 -6.67 3.19 -6.57
N ARG A 34 -7.36 3.73 -5.56
CA ARG A 34 -8.06 5.02 -5.68
C ARG A 34 -7.11 6.19 -5.94
N MET A 35 -5.92 6.15 -5.36
CA MET A 35 -4.87 7.17 -5.56
C MET A 35 -4.07 6.95 -6.85
N GLY A 36 -4.40 5.94 -7.65
CA GLY A 36 -3.75 5.68 -8.94
C GLY A 36 -2.29 5.23 -8.83
N VAL A 37 -1.91 4.58 -7.72
CA VAL A 37 -0.53 4.14 -7.51
C VAL A 37 -0.22 2.95 -8.40
N SER A 38 0.65 3.12 -9.39
CA SER A 38 0.95 2.12 -10.41
C SER A 38 2.08 1.14 -10.02
N ASN A 39 3.00 1.57 -9.16
CA ASN A 39 4.21 0.85 -8.76
C ASN A 39 4.13 0.27 -7.35
N ALA A 40 2.93 -0.15 -6.91
CA ALA A 40 2.72 -0.69 -5.58
C ALA A 40 2.50 -2.21 -5.57
N VAL A 41 2.99 -2.82 -4.49
CA VAL A 41 2.64 -4.17 -4.05
C VAL A 41 1.99 -4.09 -2.68
N VAL A 42 0.86 -4.75 -2.51
CA VAL A 42 0.16 -4.82 -1.22
C VAL A 42 0.25 -6.24 -0.70
N LEU A 43 0.80 -6.37 0.50
CA LEU A 43 0.95 -7.63 1.21
C LEU A 43 -0.01 -7.71 2.41
N ASN A 44 -0.38 -8.94 2.76
CA ASN A 44 -1.05 -9.25 4.03
C ASN A 44 -0.25 -10.31 4.77
N GLU A 45 0.85 -9.89 5.42
CA GLU A 45 1.85 -10.77 6.00
C GLU A 45 2.38 -10.29 7.35
N THR A 46 3.10 -11.17 8.05
CA THR A 46 3.90 -10.78 9.21
C THR A 46 5.25 -10.20 8.76
N PRO A 47 5.82 -9.22 9.48
CA PRO A 47 7.15 -8.68 9.17
C PRO A 47 8.24 -9.76 9.11
N ALA A 48 8.20 -10.75 10.00
CA ALA A 48 9.16 -11.85 10.01
C ALA A 48 9.12 -12.70 8.73
N ARG A 49 7.93 -12.95 8.16
CA ARG A 49 7.80 -13.67 6.87
C ARG A 49 8.30 -12.83 5.71
N ILE A 50 8.08 -11.53 5.74
CA ILE A 50 8.62 -10.60 4.73
C ILE A 50 10.15 -10.62 4.78
N ALA A 51 10.75 -10.48 5.97
CA ALA A 51 12.19 -10.51 6.14
C ALA A 51 12.83 -11.84 5.67
N ALA A 52 12.19 -12.97 5.99
CA ALA A 52 12.66 -14.27 5.55
C ALA A 52 12.57 -14.49 4.03
N ALA A 53 11.55 -13.90 3.37
CA ALA A 53 11.36 -14.03 1.93
C ALA A 53 12.16 -13.02 1.12
N LEU A 54 12.46 -11.86 1.71
CA LEU A 54 13.08 -10.70 1.09
C LEU A 54 14.22 -10.14 1.97
N PRO A 55 15.26 -10.94 2.29
CA PRO A 55 16.39 -10.48 3.08
C PRO A 55 17.17 -9.42 2.30
N GLU A 56 17.53 -8.32 2.99
CA GLU A 56 18.30 -7.20 2.42
C GLU A 56 17.74 -6.66 1.09
N PHE A 57 16.42 -6.73 0.94
CA PHE A 57 15.74 -6.37 -0.32
C PHE A 57 15.45 -4.87 -0.42
N PHE A 58 15.06 -4.22 0.68
CA PHE A 58 14.57 -2.85 0.68
C PHE A 58 15.68 -1.83 0.87
N ASP A 59 15.69 -0.77 0.07
CA ASP A 59 16.61 0.36 0.26
C ASP A 59 16.12 1.30 1.35
N ARG A 60 14.80 1.36 1.57
CA ARG A 60 14.14 2.15 2.61
C ARG A 60 12.99 1.38 3.24
N VAL A 61 12.90 1.44 4.55
CA VAL A 61 11.82 0.82 5.32
C VAL A 61 11.19 1.86 6.25
N LEU A 62 9.86 1.96 6.22
CA LEU A 62 9.09 2.71 7.21
C LEU A 62 8.32 1.72 8.09
N VAL A 63 8.62 1.71 9.36
CA VAL A 63 7.88 1.00 10.39
C VAL A 63 6.91 1.97 11.06
N ASP A 64 5.62 1.80 10.77
CA ASP A 64 4.52 2.41 11.52
C ASP A 64 4.07 1.39 12.57
N ALA A 65 4.71 1.43 13.73
CA ALA A 65 4.61 0.36 14.71
C ALA A 65 3.21 0.29 15.36
N PRO A 66 2.67 -0.92 15.59
CA PRO A 66 1.57 -1.07 16.52
C PRO A 66 2.01 -0.61 17.91
N CYS A 67 1.27 0.29 18.51
CA CYS A 67 1.63 0.93 19.76
C CYS A 67 0.41 1.06 20.68
N SER A 68 0.64 1.44 21.94
CA SER A 68 -0.42 1.66 22.95
C SER A 68 -1.36 2.82 22.60
N GLY A 69 -0.97 3.68 21.66
CA GLY A 69 -1.86 4.61 20.99
C GLY A 69 -2.32 5.81 21.82
N GLU A 70 -1.54 6.28 22.76
CA GLU A 70 -1.88 7.43 23.63
C GLU A 70 -2.18 8.70 22.83
N GLY A 71 -1.50 8.92 21.70
CA GLY A 71 -1.79 10.01 20.78
C GLY A 71 -3.15 9.93 20.11
N MET A 72 -3.84 8.80 20.21
CA MET A 72 -5.18 8.60 19.62
C MET A 72 -6.32 8.86 20.60
N PHE A 73 -6.06 9.11 21.89
CA PHE A 73 -7.11 9.22 22.92
C PHE A 73 -8.17 10.27 22.62
N ARG A 74 -7.81 11.37 21.97
CA ARG A 74 -8.76 12.42 21.58
C ARG A 74 -9.67 12.01 20.42
N LYS A 75 -9.19 11.13 19.54
CA LYS A 75 -9.92 10.70 18.33
C LYS A 75 -10.66 9.40 18.51
N GLU A 76 -10.12 8.52 19.35
CA GLU A 76 -10.57 7.13 19.49
C GLU A 76 -10.82 6.82 20.98
N PRO A 77 -12.04 7.00 21.49
CA PRO A 77 -12.35 6.71 22.90
C PRO A 77 -12.05 5.27 23.31
N ALA A 78 -12.09 4.32 22.36
CA ALA A 78 -11.77 2.93 22.62
C ALA A 78 -10.27 2.75 22.96
N ALA A 79 -9.38 3.55 22.38
CA ALA A 79 -7.95 3.51 22.69
C ALA A 79 -7.71 3.89 24.17
N LEU A 80 -8.38 4.92 24.67
CA LEU A 80 -8.29 5.31 26.09
C LEU A 80 -8.82 4.21 27.02
N ALA A 81 -9.92 3.56 26.66
CA ALA A 81 -10.54 2.52 27.49
C ALA A 81 -9.70 1.22 27.53
N GLN A 82 -8.88 0.97 26.52
CA GLN A 82 -8.04 -0.25 26.41
C GLN A 82 -6.62 -0.03 26.96
N HIS A 83 -6.22 1.21 27.18
CA HIS A 83 -4.87 1.54 27.62
C HIS A 83 -4.56 1.01 29.02
N CYS A 84 -3.42 0.31 29.16
CA CYS A 84 -2.89 -0.18 30.42
C CYS A 84 -1.38 -0.50 30.27
N GLU A 85 -0.67 -0.62 31.37
CA GLU A 85 0.78 -0.94 31.37
C GLU A 85 1.08 -2.27 30.65
N ALA A 86 0.20 -3.27 30.78
CA ALA A 86 0.37 -4.55 30.08
C ALA A 86 0.32 -4.39 28.56
N LEU A 87 -0.54 -3.49 28.05
CA LEU A 87 -0.60 -3.17 26.62
C LEU A 87 0.68 -2.47 26.15
N VAL A 88 1.18 -1.48 26.90
CA VAL A 88 2.46 -0.79 26.61
C VAL A 88 3.59 -1.81 26.48
N LYS A 89 3.74 -2.70 27.47
CA LYS A 89 4.77 -3.75 27.45
C LYS A 89 4.63 -4.69 26.25
N GLN A 90 3.43 -5.14 25.96
CA GLN A 90 3.15 -6.01 24.81
C GLN A 90 3.47 -5.32 23.47
N CYS A 91 3.13 -4.02 23.33
CA CYS A 91 3.44 -3.24 22.14
C CYS A 91 4.94 -3.01 21.99
N ALA A 92 5.66 -2.75 23.10
CA ALA A 92 7.11 -2.61 23.09
C ALA A 92 7.82 -3.91 22.64
N GLU A 93 7.41 -5.08 23.18
CA GLU A 93 7.93 -6.38 22.76
C GLU A 93 7.67 -6.64 21.26
N LEU A 94 6.45 -6.40 20.79
CA LEU A 94 6.08 -6.56 19.38
C LEU A 94 6.84 -5.57 18.48
N GLY A 95 7.02 -4.33 18.94
CA GLY A 95 7.81 -3.31 18.26
C GLY A 95 9.27 -3.73 18.06
N ALA A 96 9.88 -4.39 19.07
CA ALA A 96 11.22 -4.94 18.96
C ALA A 96 11.31 -6.01 17.85
N ASP A 97 10.40 -6.98 17.84
CA ASP A 97 10.36 -8.06 16.84
C ASP A 97 10.17 -7.49 15.40
N ILE A 98 9.35 -6.45 15.27
CA ILE A 98 9.13 -5.77 13.97
C ILE A 98 10.39 -5.04 13.52
N LEU A 99 11.07 -4.32 14.42
CA LEU A 99 12.32 -3.62 14.12
C LEU A 99 13.44 -4.60 13.71
N ASP A 100 13.58 -5.72 14.42
CA ASP A 100 14.55 -6.76 14.08
C ASP A 100 14.26 -7.38 12.70
N SER A 101 12.98 -7.60 12.38
CA SER A 101 12.54 -8.03 11.05
C SER A 101 12.82 -6.98 9.96
N ALA A 102 12.58 -5.71 10.26
CA ALA A 102 12.87 -4.61 9.35
C ALA A 102 14.37 -4.47 9.08
N ALA A 103 15.22 -4.64 10.10
CA ALA A 103 16.67 -4.64 9.97
C ALA A 103 17.18 -5.75 9.06
N ALA A 104 16.60 -6.96 9.15
CA ALA A 104 16.94 -8.10 8.30
C ALA A 104 16.48 -7.90 6.84
N ALA A 105 15.38 -7.22 6.62
CA ALA A 105 14.84 -6.93 5.28
C ALA A 105 15.51 -5.72 4.60
N LEU A 106 16.18 -4.86 5.37
CA LEU A 106 16.85 -3.65 4.88
C LEU A 106 18.22 -3.96 4.29
N ALA A 107 18.49 -3.45 3.10
CA ALA A 107 19.79 -3.59 2.43
C ALA A 107 20.91 -2.82 3.16
N PRO A 108 22.18 -3.23 2.99
CA PRO A 108 23.32 -2.44 3.44
C PRO A 108 23.29 -1.02 2.86
N GLY A 109 23.58 -0.02 3.69
CA GLY A 109 23.46 1.41 3.34
C GLY A 109 22.03 1.94 3.26
N GLY A 110 21.03 1.12 3.57
CA GLY A 110 19.63 1.50 3.57
C GLY A 110 19.22 2.31 4.80
N GLU A 111 18.03 2.91 4.75
CA GLU A 111 17.47 3.74 5.81
C GLU A 111 16.18 3.13 6.38
N LEU A 112 16.07 3.12 7.70
CA LEU A 112 14.87 2.69 8.42
C LEU A 112 14.31 3.88 9.21
N VAL A 113 13.04 4.19 8.98
CA VAL A 113 12.29 5.15 9.77
C VAL A 113 11.33 4.39 10.69
N TYR A 114 11.47 4.62 11.98
CA TYR A 114 10.58 4.09 13.01
C TYR A 114 9.62 5.17 13.48
N SER A 115 8.34 4.85 13.60
CA SER A 115 7.34 5.80 14.10
C SER A 115 6.26 5.12 14.93
N THR A 116 5.76 5.85 15.94
CA THR A 116 4.63 5.45 16.78
C THR A 116 3.65 6.61 16.94
N CYS A 117 2.46 6.33 17.44
CA CYS A 117 1.49 7.33 17.90
C CYS A 117 1.25 7.23 19.41
N THR A 118 2.29 6.96 20.18
CA THR A 118 2.24 6.90 21.65
C THR A 118 3.23 7.88 22.30
N PHE A 119 3.20 7.97 23.62
CA PHE A 119 4.17 8.72 24.42
C PHE A 119 4.98 7.81 25.34
N ALA A 120 4.71 6.50 25.34
CA ALA A 120 5.34 5.53 26.21
C ALA A 120 6.86 5.42 25.92
N PRO A 121 7.72 5.64 26.92
CA PRO A 121 9.17 5.57 26.73
C PRO A 121 9.66 4.22 26.19
N GLU A 122 9.01 3.14 26.62
CA GLU A 122 9.33 1.76 26.26
C GLU A 122 9.11 1.49 24.77
N GLU A 123 8.20 2.23 24.16
CA GLU A 123 7.84 2.12 22.73
C GLU A 123 8.56 3.15 21.86
N ASP A 124 9.17 4.17 22.45
CA ASP A 124 9.79 5.31 21.78
C ASP A 124 11.33 5.33 21.96
N GLU A 125 11.88 6.26 22.77
CA GLU A 125 13.34 6.38 22.96
C GLU A 125 13.97 5.12 23.51
N GLY A 126 13.32 4.46 24.47
CA GLY A 126 13.80 3.21 25.05
C GLY A 126 13.89 2.10 24.00
N GLN A 127 12.92 2.02 23.11
CA GLN A 127 12.90 1.06 22.02
C GLN A 127 14.04 1.30 21.02
N VAL A 128 14.24 2.55 20.61
CA VAL A 128 15.34 2.93 19.69
C VAL A 128 16.70 2.68 20.32
N ALA A 129 16.88 3.04 21.59
CA ALA A 129 18.13 2.82 22.32
C ALA A 129 18.44 1.31 22.43
N ALA A 130 17.46 0.49 22.80
CA ALA A 130 17.60 -0.96 22.88
C ALA A 130 17.87 -1.60 21.52
N PHE A 131 17.24 -1.10 20.44
CA PHE A 131 17.50 -1.55 19.07
C PHE A 131 18.97 -1.32 18.68
N LEU A 132 19.50 -0.12 18.90
CA LEU A 132 20.89 0.22 18.58
C LEU A 132 21.92 -0.64 19.35
N GLN A 133 21.58 -1.11 20.55
CA GLN A 133 22.43 -2.07 21.26
C GLN A 133 22.43 -3.47 20.64
N ARG A 134 21.27 -3.92 20.13
CA ARG A 134 21.17 -5.23 19.46
C ARG A 134 21.73 -5.22 18.05
N HIS A 135 21.74 -4.05 17.40
CA HIS A 135 22.11 -3.85 16.01
C HIS A 135 23.22 -2.81 15.87
N PRO A 136 24.49 -3.17 16.22
CA PRO A 136 25.62 -2.25 16.16
C PRO A 136 25.97 -1.79 14.74
N GLU A 137 25.43 -2.46 13.71
CA GLU A 137 25.53 -2.05 12.32
C GLU A 137 24.63 -0.86 11.97
N PHE A 138 23.77 -0.40 12.89
CA PHE A 138 22.94 0.78 12.68
C PHE A 138 23.48 1.99 13.44
N THR A 139 23.27 3.16 12.85
CA THR A 139 23.51 4.46 13.48
C THR A 139 22.26 5.31 13.47
N LEU A 140 22.04 6.09 14.53
CA LEU A 140 20.95 7.07 14.59
C LEU A 140 21.33 8.30 13.76
N ALA A 141 20.51 8.63 12.76
CA ALA A 141 20.62 9.85 11.98
C ALA A 141 19.57 10.88 12.42
N ASP A 142 19.83 12.16 12.17
CA ASP A 142 18.83 13.20 12.41
C ASP A 142 17.59 12.91 11.54
N VAL A 143 16.43 12.79 12.18
CA VAL A 143 15.17 12.43 11.51
C VAL A 143 14.73 13.51 10.52
N LEU A 144 15.05 14.76 10.76
CA LEU A 144 14.73 15.89 9.89
C LEU A 144 15.80 16.10 8.81
N GLY A 145 17.03 15.61 9.02
CA GLY A 145 18.14 15.88 8.13
C GLY A 145 18.39 17.37 8.00
N ASN A 146 18.26 17.89 6.76
CA ASN A 146 18.42 19.32 6.46
C ASN A 146 17.09 20.09 6.36
N VAL A 147 15.98 19.47 6.77
CA VAL A 147 14.65 20.10 6.70
C VAL A 147 14.44 20.89 7.99
N ASP A 148 14.27 22.20 7.87
CA ASP A 148 13.81 23.04 8.97
C ASP A 148 12.31 22.78 9.18
N TYR A 149 12.00 22.03 10.23
CA TYR A 149 10.62 21.68 10.59
C TYR A 149 10.28 22.32 11.94
N PRO A 150 9.44 23.36 11.93
CA PRO A 150 9.20 24.19 13.12
C PRO A 150 8.35 23.50 14.20
N PHE A 151 7.83 22.29 13.92
CA PHE A 151 6.96 21.58 14.85
C PHE A 151 7.68 20.42 15.51
N GLY A 152 7.25 20.12 16.73
CA GLY A 152 7.82 19.04 17.52
C GLY A 152 9.00 19.47 18.37
N SER A 153 9.46 18.55 19.20
CA SER A 153 10.61 18.69 20.07
C SER A 153 11.58 17.53 19.87
N GLU A 154 12.79 17.68 20.35
CA GLU A 154 13.73 16.57 20.53
C GLU A 154 13.14 15.50 21.46
N GLY A 155 13.75 14.32 21.48
CA GLY A 155 13.43 13.30 22.47
C GLY A 155 13.90 13.69 23.87
N GLU A 156 13.54 12.87 24.84
CA GLU A 156 13.83 13.13 26.24
C GLU A 156 14.83 12.09 26.81
N ALA A 157 15.99 12.54 27.32
CA ALA A 157 17.05 11.67 27.78
C ALA A 157 16.65 10.76 28.96
N ASN A 158 15.70 11.20 29.79
CA ASN A 158 15.15 10.41 30.91
C ASN A 158 14.22 9.27 30.47
N ARG A 159 13.89 9.19 29.16
CA ARG A 159 13.00 8.20 28.58
C ARG A 159 13.73 7.05 27.87
N THR A 160 15.03 7.02 27.86
CA THR A 160 15.84 6.00 27.18
C THR A 160 15.97 4.68 27.95
N GLY A 161 15.37 4.59 29.15
CA GLY A 161 15.56 3.43 30.04
C GLY A 161 17.00 3.33 30.59
N GLY A 162 17.75 4.43 30.61
CA GLY A 162 19.15 4.47 31.02
C GLY A 162 20.16 4.05 29.96
N LEU A 163 19.68 3.73 28.74
CA LEU A 163 20.55 3.37 27.62
C LEU A 163 21.03 4.63 26.86
N PRO A 164 22.24 4.59 26.26
CA PRO A 164 22.77 5.72 25.52
C PRO A 164 21.95 5.95 24.22
N LEU A 165 21.49 7.21 24.06
CA LEU A 165 20.83 7.67 22.85
C LEU A 165 21.06 9.18 22.69
N ASP A 166 21.41 9.61 21.49
CA ASP A 166 21.42 11.02 21.13
C ASP A 166 20.00 11.50 20.81
N VAL A 167 19.28 11.92 21.85
CA VAL A 167 17.86 12.28 21.76
C VAL A 167 17.60 13.53 20.89
N SER A 168 18.62 14.31 20.54
CA SER A 168 18.51 15.45 19.64
C SER A 168 18.16 15.03 18.20
N LYS A 169 18.45 13.79 17.84
CA LYS A 169 18.22 13.22 16.50
C LYS A 169 16.85 12.60 16.30
N VAL A 170 16.07 12.42 17.37
CA VAL A 170 14.67 11.94 17.26
C VAL A 170 13.70 13.11 17.40
N ARG A 171 12.44 12.89 17.06
CA ARG A 171 11.40 13.92 17.19
C ARG A 171 10.15 13.38 17.84
N ARG A 172 9.59 14.21 18.74
CA ARG A 172 8.26 14.07 19.32
C ARG A 172 7.36 15.21 18.86
N ILE A 173 6.13 14.89 18.53
CA ILE A 173 5.09 15.88 18.28
C ILE A 173 4.06 15.74 19.39
N TRP A 174 4.00 16.71 20.27
CA TRP A 174 3.07 16.72 21.40
C TRP A 174 1.73 17.36 21.02
N PRO A 175 0.64 17.01 21.72
CA PRO A 175 -0.67 17.64 21.48
C PRO A 175 -0.64 19.16 21.62
N CYS A 176 0.13 19.71 22.53
CA CYS A 176 0.30 21.16 22.71
C CYS A 176 1.00 21.86 21.52
N GLN A 177 1.63 21.09 20.64
CA GLN A 177 2.29 21.59 19.42
C GLN A 177 1.41 21.45 18.17
N GLY A 178 0.11 21.21 18.35
CA GLY A 178 -0.87 21.12 17.24
C GLY A 178 -0.99 19.73 16.60
N GLY A 179 -0.28 18.71 17.08
CA GLY A 179 -0.40 17.32 16.66
C GLY A 179 -1.34 16.49 17.55
N GLU A 180 -1.44 15.21 17.25
CA GLU A 180 -2.17 14.26 18.11
C GLU A 180 -1.24 13.51 19.07
N GLY A 181 0.02 13.43 18.75
CA GLY A 181 1.05 12.66 19.43
C GLY A 181 1.75 11.76 18.42
N HIS A 182 3.06 11.94 18.30
CA HIS A 182 3.85 11.12 17.39
C HIS A 182 5.31 11.10 17.82
N PHE A 183 5.96 9.97 17.61
CA PHE A 183 7.40 9.80 17.76
C PHE A 183 8.01 9.33 16.46
N MET A 184 9.22 9.78 16.14
CA MET A 184 9.96 9.42 14.94
C MET A 184 11.44 9.31 15.20
N ALA A 185 12.06 8.25 14.66
CA ALA A 185 13.51 8.05 14.62
C ALA A 185 13.95 7.56 13.24
N ARG A 186 15.11 8.02 12.79
CA ARG A 186 15.74 7.59 11.52
C ARG A 186 17.03 6.86 11.81
N LEU A 187 17.17 5.67 11.28
CA LEU A 187 18.26 4.75 11.48
C LEU A 187 18.91 4.41 10.12
N VAL A 188 20.22 4.37 10.06
CA VAL A 188 20.98 4.07 8.84
C VAL A 188 21.80 2.80 9.07
N LYS A 189 21.62 1.79 8.21
CA LYS A 189 22.39 0.55 8.23
C LYS A 189 23.77 0.78 7.58
N ALA A 190 24.83 0.27 8.19
CA ALA A 190 26.17 0.33 7.64
C ALA A 190 26.24 -0.37 6.25
N GLY A 191 27.09 0.13 5.38
CA GLY A 191 27.30 -0.41 4.04
C GLY A 191 27.17 0.63 2.93
N THR A 192 27.27 0.18 1.70
CA THR A 192 27.14 1.05 0.51
C THR A 192 25.70 0.95 -0.02
N PRO A 193 24.99 2.08 -0.18
CA PRO A 193 23.67 2.07 -0.81
C PRO A 193 23.74 1.48 -2.23
N ARG A 194 22.73 0.72 -2.63
CA ARG A 194 22.60 0.24 -4.00
C ARG A 194 22.53 1.42 -4.98
N ALA A 195 23.17 1.26 -6.13
CA ALA A 195 22.88 2.12 -7.27
C ALA A 195 21.43 1.87 -7.71
N LEU A 196 20.64 2.94 -7.76
CA LEU A 196 19.27 2.82 -8.27
C LEU A 196 19.31 2.61 -9.78
N PRO A 197 18.51 1.67 -10.33
CA PRO A 197 18.40 1.51 -11.78
C PRO A 197 17.82 2.78 -12.40
N ALA A 198 18.17 3.03 -13.66
CA ALA A 198 17.56 4.14 -14.40
C ALA A 198 16.06 3.92 -14.56
N PRO A 199 15.24 5.00 -14.57
CA PRO A 199 13.80 4.87 -14.76
C PRO A 199 13.47 4.11 -16.05
N GLY A 200 12.67 3.05 -15.95
CA GLY A 200 12.24 2.23 -17.09
C GLY A 200 13.16 1.05 -17.45
N GLU A 201 14.29 0.86 -16.79
CA GLU A 201 15.10 -0.35 -16.92
C GLU A 201 14.61 -1.42 -15.93
N TYR A 202 14.13 -2.54 -16.46
CA TYR A 202 13.83 -3.72 -15.65
C TYR A 202 15.13 -4.50 -15.38
N THR A 203 15.35 -4.84 -14.12
CA THR A 203 16.45 -5.75 -13.76
C THR A 203 16.20 -7.16 -14.29
N PRO A 204 17.23 -8.00 -14.47
CA PRO A 204 17.05 -9.41 -14.84
C PRO A 204 16.12 -10.19 -13.91
N GLU A 205 16.08 -9.86 -12.61
CA GLU A 205 15.19 -10.47 -11.62
C GLU A 205 13.74 -10.06 -11.85
N GLU A 206 13.47 -8.82 -12.20
CA GLU A 206 12.15 -8.33 -12.59
C GLU A 206 11.64 -9.04 -13.84
N GLN A 207 12.51 -9.28 -14.82
CA GLN A 207 12.17 -10.05 -16.03
C GLN A 207 11.87 -11.52 -15.68
N LEU A 208 12.61 -12.13 -14.75
CA LEU A 208 12.35 -13.49 -14.26
C LEU A 208 10.99 -13.59 -13.56
N TRP A 209 10.63 -12.60 -12.76
CA TRP A 209 9.31 -12.57 -12.11
C TRP A 209 8.17 -12.44 -13.13
N LEU A 210 8.32 -11.58 -14.15
CA LEU A 210 7.35 -11.44 -15.24
C LEU A 210 7.14 -12.77 -15.99
N ALA A 211 8.25 -13.49 -16.27
CA ALA A 211 8.20 -14.80 -16.91
C ALA A 211 7.52 -15.85 -15.99
N ALA A 212 7.87 -15.90 -14.71
CA ALA A 212 7.32 -16.84 -13.76
C ALA A 212 5.83 -16.58 -13.46
N ALA A 213 5.39 -15.31 -13.38
CA ALA A 213 3.99 -14.95 -13.24
C ALA A 213 3.16 -15.39 -14.46
N ALA A 214 3.73 -15.31 -15.66
CA ALA A 214 3.10 -15.81 -16.88
C ALA A 214 3.00 -17.35 -16.90
N GLU A 215 3.96 -18.07 -16.30
CA GLU A 215 3.93 -19.55 -16.18
C GLU A 215 3.05 -20.06 -15.04
N ALA A 216 2.99 -19.35 -13.89
CA ALA A 216 2.12 -19.71 -12.77
C ALA A 216 0.64 -19.69 -13.16
N GLY A 217 0.24 -18.77 -14.06
CA GLY A 217 -1.09 -18.78 -14.68
C GLY A 217 -1.40 -20.03 -15.48
N LYS A 218 -0.39 -20.77 -15.95
CA LYS A 218 -0.55 -22.05 -16.66
C LYS A 218 -0.68 -23.25 -15.71
N LYS A 219 -0.11 -23.20 -14.50
CA LYS A 219 -0.07 -24.33 -13.55
C LYS A 219 -1.21 -24.37 -12.52
N ALA A 220 -1.98 -23.30 -12.35
CA ALA A 220 -3.06 -23.20 -11.35
C ALA A 220 -4.27 -24.13 -11.59
N LYS A 221 -4.26 -24.97 -12.63
CA LYS A 221 -5.33 -25.94 -12.94
C LYS A 221 -5.21 -27.31 -12.27
N GLY A 222 -4.27 -27.55 -11.34
CA GLY A 222 -4.01 -28.94 -10.94
C GLY A 222 -3.51 -29.24 -9.53
N SER A 223 -3.77 -28.48 -8.49
CA SER A 223 -3.44 -28.97 -7.13
C SER A 223 -4.39 -28.46 -6.05
N LYS A 224 -5.10 -29.42 -5.39
CA LYS A 224 -5.83 -29.14 -4.15
C LYS A 224 -4.83 -28.77 -3.04
N PRO A 225 -5.12 -27.78 -2.19
CA PRO A 225 -4.21 -27.42 -1.10
C PRO A 225 -4.14 -28.54 -0.05
N GLN A 226 -2.95 -29.06 0.20
CA GLN A 226 -2.68 -29.90 1.36
C GLN A 226 -2.81 -29.05 2.64
N LYS A 227 -3.64 -29.53 3.58
CA LYS A 227 -3.78 -28.92 4.91
C LYS A 227 -2.47 -29.03 5.67
N ALA A 228 -1.80 -27.91 5.92
CA ALA A 228 -0.69 -27.85 6.86
C ALA A 228 -1.20 -28.09 8.30
N ALA A 229 -0.48 -28.97 9.04
CA ALA A 229 -0.76 -29.30 10.42
C ALA A 229 -0.60 -28.04 11.32
N LYS A 230 -1.57 -27.80 12.20
CA LYS A 230 -1.55 -26.71 13.19
C LYS A 230 -0.63 -27.05 14.35
N PRO A 231 0.25 -26.14 14.82
CA PRO A 231 0.86 -26.28 16.13
C PRO A 231 -0.22 -26.11 17.23
N ALA A 232 -0.25 -27.05 18.17
CA ALA A 232 -1.08 -26.96 19.36
C ALA A 232 -0.37 -26.05 20.36
N ASP A 233 -0.90 -24.88 20.73
CA ASP A 233 -0.66 -24.10 21.95
C ASP A 233 -0.85 -22.59 21.80
N ALA A 234 -1.90 -22.19 21.07
CA ALA A 234 -2.31 -20.78 21.04
C ALA A 234 -3.83 -20.59 21.26
N ARG A 235 -4.44 -21.47 22.08
CA ARG A 235 -5.92 -21.49 22.21
C ARG A 235 -6.51 -20.60 23.30
N SER A 236 -5.74 -20.09 24.25
CA SER A 236 -6.29 -19.29 25.37
C SER A 236 -6.37 -17.79 25.10
N ALA A 237 -5.38 -17.18 24.47
CA ALA A 237 -5.37 -15.75 24.17
C ALA A 237 -6.31 -15.31 23.02
N ARG A 238 -6.81 -16.27 22.24
CA ARG A 238 -7.62 -16.00 21.03
C ARG A 238 -9.12 -15.83 21.30
N ARG A 239 -9.60 -16.18 22.50
CA ARG A 239 -11.05 -16.13 22.82
C ARG A 239 -11.53 -14.78 23.34
N GLU A 240 -10.70 -13.98 23.97
CA GLU A 240 -11.12 -12.68 24.52
C GLU A 240 -11.06 -11.54 23.51
N ASN A 241 -10.03 -11.50 22.64
CA ASN A 241 -9.92 -10.49 21.57
C ASN A 241 -10.95 -10.66 20.44
N SER A 242 -11.53 -11.86 20.26
CA SER A 242 -12.50 -12.09 19.18
C SER A 242 -13.92 -11.63 19.50
N ARG A 243 -14.23 -11.30 20.75
CA ARG A 243 -15.57 -10.86 21.17
C ARG A 243 -15.73 -9.35 21.04
N ALA A 244 -14.75 -8.57 21.45
CA ALA A 244 -14.76 -7.10 21.29
C ALA A 244 -14.71 -6.65 19.82
N CYS A 245 -14.01 -7.40 18.95
CA CYS A 245 -13.94 -7.09 17.51
C CYS A 245 -15.20 -7.50 16.72
N ARG A 246 -16.07 -8.35 17.26
CA ARG A 246 -17.30 -8.78 16.57
C ARG A 246 -18.47 -7.81 16.74
N GLU A 247 -18.48 -6.99 17.76
CA GLU A 247 -19.56 -6.03 18.02
C GLU A 247 -19.38 -4.72 17.25
N ALA A 248 -18.15 -4.37 16.82
CA ALA A 248 -17.87 -3.17 16.04
C ALA A 248 -18.05 -3.32 14.51
N VAL A 249 -18.30 -4.52 13.97
CA VAL A 249 -18.36 -4.81 12.52
C VAL A 249 -19.71 -5.41 12.10
N GLN A 250 -20.83 -5.00 12.71
CA GLN A 250 -22.14 -5.23 12.12
C GLN A 250 -22.58 -4.06 11.25
N GLY A 251 -21.71 -3.62 10.35
CA GLY A 251 -21.99 -2.70 9.26
C GLY A 251 -21.65 -3.36 7.93
N ARG A 252 -22.64 -4.00 7.30
CA ARG A 252 -22.69 -4.42 5.89
C ARG A 252 -21.34 -4.86 5.27
N SER A 253 -21.03 -6.13 5.42
CA SER A 253 -20.11 -6.84 4.50
C SER A 253 -20.71 -6.76 3.08
N SER A 254 -20.27 -5.79 2.29
CA SER A 254 -20.33 -5.92 0.85
C SER A 254 -19.31 -7.01 0.50
N ARG A 255 -19.79 -8.23 0.22
CA ARG A 255 -19.00 -9.23 -0.50
C ARG A 255 -18.44 -8.51 -1.72
N SER A 256 -17.12 -8.26 -1.73
CA SER A 256 -16.39 -7.99 -2.96
C SER A 256 -16.71 -9.20 -3.84
N ARG A 257 -17.50 -8.99 -4.90
CA ARG A 257 -17.62 -9.96 -5.97
C ARG A 257 -16.20 -10.14 -6.48
N GLU A 258 -15.60 -11.31 -6.21
CA GLU A 258 -14.55 -11.81 -7.06
C GLU A 258 -15.06 -11.60 -8.48
N ALA A 259 -14.31 -10.85 -9.28
CA ALA A 259 -14.64 -10.62 -10.68
C ALA A 259 -14.87 -12.00 -11.28
N GLY A 260 -16.11 -12.27 -11.73
CA GLY A 260 -16.50 -13.58 -12.21
C GLY A 260 -15.46 -14.06 -13.20
N ALA A 261 -15.03 -15.31 -13.07
CA ALA A 261 -14.07 -15.94 -13.96
C ALA A 261 -14.56 -15.66 -15.39
N GLY A 262 -13.83 -14.81 -16.11
CA GLY A 262 -14.20 -14.46 -17.48
C GLY A 262 -14.18 -15.73 -18.33
N ASP A 263 -15.17 -15.93 -19.19
CA ASP A 263 -15.28 -17.08 -20.12
C ASP A 263 -14.11 -17.15 -21.13
N ALA A 264 -13.17 -16.20 -21.11
CA ALA A 264 -12.06 -16.09 -22.04
C ALA A 264 -10.80 -16.80 -21.56
N SER A 265 -10.10 -17.45 -22.48
CA SER A 265 -8.77 -18.01 -22.20
C SER A 265 -7.75 -16.89 -21.89
N PRO A 266 -6.62 -17.20 -21.21
CA PRO A 266 -5.57 -16.22 -20.97
C PRO A 266 -5.07 -15.53 -22.24
N ALA A 267 -4.91 -16.27 -23.33
CA ALA A 267 -4.49 -15.72 -24.62
C ALA A 267 -5.53 -14.74 -25.20
N GLN A 268 -6.81 -15.08 -25.10
CA GLN A 268 -7.90 -14.19 -25.53
C GLN A 268 -7.97 -12.92 -24.67
N SER A 269 -7.77 -13.04 -23.36
CA SER A 269 -7.77 -11.89 -22.45
C SER A 269 -6.63 -10.92 -22.78
N LEU A 270 -5.43 -11.44 -23.06
CA LEU A 270 -4.28 -10.62 -23.45
C LEU A 270 -4.46 -10.00 -24.85
N ALA A 271 -5.05 -10.71 -25.80
CA ALA A 271 -5.35 -10.18 -27.12
C ALA A 271 -6.37 -9.03 -27.03
N ALA A 272 -7.47 -9.24 -26.29
CA ALA A 272 -8.48 -8.20 -26.08
C ALA A 272 -7.94 -6.97 -25.34
N TRP A 273 -7.03 -7.17 -24.38
CA TRP A 273 -6.31 -6.07 -23.73
C TRP A 273 -5.45 -5.29 -24.72
N ARG A 274 -4.66 -5.97 -25.55
CA ARG A 274 -3.78 -5.30 -26.53
C ARG A 274 -4.58 -4.45 -27.52
N GLU A 275 -5.66 -5.01 -28.08
CA GLU A 275 -6.56 -4.28 -28.98
C GLU A 275 -7.14 -3.03 -28.29
N PHE A 276 -7.64 -3.16 -27.07
CA PHE A 276 -8.14 -2.05 -26.27
C PHE A 276 -7.03 -1.02 -25.97
N ALA A 277 -5.84 -1.48 -25.60
CA ALA A 277 -4.73 -0.59 -25.27
C ALA A 277 -4.20 0.15 -26.50
N GLU A 278 -4.12 -0.48 -27.66
CA GLU A 278 -3.72 0.17 -28.91
C GLU A 278 -4.67 1.32 -29.28
N GLU A 279 -5.97 1.16 -29.01
CA GLU A 279 -6.98 2.17 -29.26
C GLU A 279 -6.92 3.33 -28.26
N TYR A 280 -6.89 3.04 -26.94
CA TYR A 280 -7.06 4.04 -25.88
C TYR A 280 -5.79 4.40 -25.13
N PHE A 281 -4.82 3.48 -24.99
CA PHE A 281 -3.59 3.62 -24.18
C PHE A 281 -2.36 3.05 -24.92
N PRO A 282 -1.98 3.59 -26.08
CA PRO A 282 -0.96 2.97 -26.96
C PRO A 282 0.42 2.78 -26.32
N GLU A 283 0.76 3.61 -25.34
CA GLU A 283 2.00 3.44 -24.59
C GLU A 283 1.98 2.20 -23.67
N LEU A 284 0.79 1.82 -23.20
CA LEU A 284 0.62 0.63 -22.36
C LEU A 284 0.51 -0.67 -23.18
N ALA A 285 0.12 -0.60 -24.45
CA ALA A 285 0.02 -1.77 -25.33
C ALA A 285 1.34 -2.53 -25.45
N LYS A 286 2.47 -1.82 -25.29
CA LYS A 286 3.84 -2.37 -25.36
C LYS A 286 4.33 -2.91 -24.02
N ARG A 287 3.68 -2.59 -22.91
CA ARG A 287 4.09 -3.06 -21.58
C ARG A 287 3.74 -4.53 -21.37
N PRO A 288 4.57 -5.27 -20.63
CA PRO A 288 4.24 -6.64 -20.23
C PRO A 288 2.90 -6.68 -19.49
N ALA A 289 2.05 -7.63 -19.85
CA ALA A 289 0.77 -7.86 -19.20
C ALA A 289 0.61 -9.36 -18.89
N VAL A 290 0.00 -9.68 -17.77
CA VAL A 290 -0.26 -11.06 -17.32
C VAL A 290 -1.73 -11.25 -16.98
N VAL A 291 -2.23 -12.48 -17.08
CA VAL A 291 -3.57 -12.81 -16.62
C VAL A 291 -3.52 -13.37 -15.21
N HIS A 292 -4.22 -12.71 -14.30
CA HIS A 292 -4.32 -13.09 -12.90
C HIS A 292 -5.77 -12.94 -12.40
N GLY A 293 -6.31 -13.93 -11.69
CA GLY A 293 -7.67 -13.87 -11.13
C GLY A 293 -8.79 -13.64 -12.17
N GLY A 294 -8.60 -14.09 -13.40
CA GLY A 294 -9.59 -13.92 -14.49
C GLY A 294 -9.55 -12.55 -15.18
N GLY A 295 -8.60 -11.70 -14.85
CA GLY A 295 -8.40 -10.41 -15.51
C GLY A 295 -6.96 -10.13 -15.89
N VAL A 296 -6.72 -8.98 -16.51
CA VAL A 296 -5.40 -8.55 -16.99
C VAL A 296 -4.77 -7.61 -16.00
N LEU A 297 -3.52 -7.87 -15.68
CA LEU A 297 -2.68 -7.09 -14.76
C LEU A 297 -1.45 -6.58 -15.51
N LEU A 298 -1.12 -5.30 -15.35
CA LEU A 298 0.20 -4.75 -15.62
C LEU A 298 1.01 -4.89 -14.33
N PRO A 299 1.98 -5.82 -14.27
CA PRO A 299 2.64 -6.17 -13.02
C PRO A 299 3.61 -5.07 -12.57
N ALA A 300 3.71 -4.88 -11.25
CA ALA A 300 4.85 -4.21 -10.64
C ALA A 300 6.04 -5.17 -10.59
N ALA A 301 7.24 -4.64 -10.65
CA ALA A 301 8.48 -5.40 -10.54
C ALA A 301 8.68 -5.91 -9.10
N PHE A 302 8.26 -7.14 -8.84
CA PHE A 302 8.34 -7.76 -7.53
C PHE A 302 8.76 -9.23 -7.67
N PRO A 303 9.73 -9.72 -6.88
CA PRO A 303 10.22 -11.09 -7.01
C PRO A 303 9.13 -12.11 -6.66
N GLN A 304 9.21 -13.27 -7.26
CA GLN A 304 8.32 -14.39 -6.93
C GLN A 304 8.63 -14.89 -5.52
N THR A 305 7.65 -14.82 -4.63
CA THR A 305 7.77 -15.25 -3.24
C THR A 305 6.55 -16.09 -2.87
N ASN A 306 6.63 -16.75 -1.70
CA ASN A 306 5.50 -17.44 -1.07
C ASN A 306 4.71 -16.52 -0.13
N LEU A 307 4.85 -15.21 -0.25
CA LEU A 307 4.12 -14.22 0.52
C LEU A 307 2.67 -14.10 0.02
N HIS A 308 1.78 -13.72 0.91
CA HIS A 308 0.39 -13.44 0.57
C HIS A 308 0.28 -12.04 -0.06
N VAL A 309 0.35 -12.00 -1.39
CA VAL A 309 0.25 -10.78 -2.20
C VAL A 309 -1.22 -10.53 -2.56
N LEU A 310 -1.78 -9.45 -2.08
CA LEU A 310 -3.14 -9.01 -2.43
C LEU A 310 -3.18 -8.29 -3.79
N ARG A 311 -2.12 -7.55 -4.11
CA ARG A 311 -1.97 -6.81 -5.35
C ARG A 311 -0.48 -6.59 -5.66
N ALA A 312 -0.09 -6.76 -6.92
CA ALA A 312 1.23 -6.40 -7.42
C ALA A 312 1.09 -5.72 -8.79
N GLY A 313 1.00 -4.38 -8.80
CA GLY A 313 0.77 -3.58 -9.99
C GLY A 313 -0.70 -3.22 -10.25
N VAL A 314 -1.05 -2.90 -11.50
CA VAL A 314 -2.34 -2.33 -11.89
C VAL A 314 -3.23 -3.37 -12.57
N PHE A 315 -4.38 -3.63 -11.98
CA PHE A 315 -5.43 -4.43 -12.62
C PHE A 315 -6.16 -3.56 -13.65
N VAL A 316 -5.96 -3.86 -14.93
CA VAL A 316 -6.44 -3.00 -16.02
C VAL A 316 -7.84 -3.35 -16.51
N GLY A 317 -8.30 -4.57 -16.29
CA GLY A 317 -9.64 -4.98 -16.69
C GLY A 317 -9.78 -6.49 -16.94
N SER A 318 -10.94 -6.88 -17.45
CA SER A 318 -11.26 -8.28 -17.75
C SER A 318 -12.10 -8.40 -19.01
N VAL A 319 -12.13 -9.60 -19.61
CA VAL A 319 -13.03 -9.88 -20.73
C VAL A 319 -14.39 -10.30 -20.18
N GLN A 320 -15.43 -9.57 -20.56
CA GLN A 320 -16.81 -9.87 -20.20
C GLN A 320 -17.65 -9.94 -21.48
N LYS A 321 -18.36 -11.05 -21.68
CA LYS A 321 -19.19 -11.27 -22.88
C LYS A 321 -18.44 -11.01 -24.19
N GLY A 322 -17.17 -11.48 -24.25
CA GLY A 322 -16.32 -11.35 -25.43
C GLY A 322 -15.72 -9.95 -25.67
N ARG A 323 -15.89 -8.98 -24.76
CA ARG A 323 -15.34 -7.62 -24.89
C ARG A 323 -14.48 -7.28 -23.69
N PHE A 324 -13.41 -6.52 -23.91
CA PHE A 324 -12.60 -5.98 -22.81
C PHE A 324 -13.37 -4.89 -22.06
N VAL A 325 -13.45 -5.03 -20.75
CA VAL A 325 -14.05 -4.05 -19.82
C VAL A 325 -12.94 -3.53 -18.92
N PRO A 326 -12.57 -2.25 -19.06
CA PRO A 326 -11.51 -1.68 -18.23
C PRO A 326 -11.98 -1.46 -16.79
N GLU A 327 -11.04 -1.57 -15.86
CA GLU A 327 -11.24 -1.31 -14.44
C GLU A 327 -10.89 0.14 -14.08
N HIS A 328 -11.43 0.60 -12.96
CA HIS A 328 -11.23 1.96 -12.45
C HIS A 328 -9.74 2.28 -12.24
N HIS A 329 -8.97 1.32 -11.72
CA HIS A 329 -7.54 1.50 -11.43
C HIS A 329 -6.71 1.80 -12.70
N LEU A 330 -7.10 1.29 -13.88
CA LEU A 330 -6.46 1.67 -15.15
C LEU A 330 -6.52 3.18 -15.38
N PHE A 331 -7.70 3.77 -15.20
CA PHE A 331 -7.90 5.20 -15.44
C PHE A 331 -7.22 6.07 -14.38
N THR A 332 -7.29 5.70 -13.09
CA THR A 332 -6.63 6.48 -12.04
C THR A 332 -5.11 6.41 -12.13
N ALA A 333 -4.54 5.26 -12.51
CA ALA A 333 -3.09 5.07 -12.60
C ALA A 333 -2.48 5.62 -13.90
N PHE A 334 -3.21 5.49 -15.00
CA PHE A 334 -2.66 5.80 -16.33
C PHE A 334 -3.57 6.71 -17.17
N GLY A 335 -4.55 7.35 -16.56
CA GLY A 335 -5.50 8.20 -17.27
C GLY A 335 -4.86 9.35 -18.05
N ALA A 336 -3.73 9.87 -17.58
CA ALA A 336 -2.93 10.86 -18.31
C ALA A 336 -2.40 10.36 -19.67
N LEU A 337 -2.32 9.02 -19.87
CA LEU A 337 -1.91 8.38 -21.13
C LEU A 337 -3.11 8.01 -22.02
N CYS A 338 -4.34 8.28 -21.56
CA CYS A 338 -5.54 7.97 -22.32
C CYS A 338 -5.69 8.95 -23.50
N ARG A 339 -5.89 8.42 -24.71
CA ARG A 339 -6.10 9.28 -25.91
C ARG A 339 -7.43 9.99 -25.91
N ASN A 340 -8.43 9.44 -25.23
CA ASN A 340 -9.79 9.97 -25.21
C ASN A 340 -10.13 10.44 -23.79
N CYS A 341 -10.23 11.76 -23.58
CA CYS A 341 -10.46 12.34 -22.27
C CYS A 341 -11.66 13.31 -22.27
N GLU A 342 -12.49 13.19 -21.24
CA GLU A 342 -13.47 14.19 -20.89
C GLU A 342 -12.88 15.09 -19.81
N GLU A 343 -12.60 16.34 -20.17
CA GLU A 343 -11.92 17.29 -19.31
C GLU A 343 -12.94 18.15 -18.53
N LEU A 344 -12.83 18.10 -17.21
CA LEU A 344 -13.62 18.88 -16.27
C LEU A 344 -12.70 19.82 -15.48
N THR A 345 -13.30 20.77 -14.78
CA THR A 345 -12.62 21.59 -13.77
C THR A 345 -13.28 21.40 -12.40
N LEU A 346 -12.63 21.81 -11.32
CA LEU A 346 -13.25 21.80 -9.99
C LEU A 346 -14.52 22.66 -9.92
N ALA A 347 -14.61 23.71 -10.72
CA ALA A 347 -15.78 24.59 -10.78
C ALA A 347 -16.92 24.06 -11.66
N ASP A 348 -16.68 23.04 -12.47
CA ASP A 348 -17.69 22.43 -13.33
C ASP A 348 -18.67 21.59 -12.51
N SER A 349 -19.98 21.88 -12.61
CA SER A 349 -21.02 21.12 -11.91
C SER A 349 -21.02 19.63 -12.27
N ARG A 350 -20.62 19.28 -13.51
CA ARG A 350 -20.48 17.90 -13.98
C ARG A 350 -19.47 17.10 -13.15
N THR A 351 -18.50 17.76 -12.49
CA THR A 351 -17.56 17.09 -11.59
C THR A 351 -18.27 16.43 -10.41
N VAL A 352 -19.17 17.15 -9.75
CA VAL A 352 -19.97 16.61 -8.64
C VAL A 352 -20.95 15.55 -9.14
N GLU A 353 -21.54 15.74 -10.32
CA GLU A 353 -22.43 14.75 -10.93
C GLU A 353 -21.68 13.44 -11.21
N TYR A 354 -20.49 13.52 -11.83
CA TYR A 354 -19.67 12.36 -12.10
C TYR A 354 -19.25 11.64 -10.79
N LEU A 355 -18.77 12.36 -9.79
CA LEU A 355 -18.40 11.78 -8.49
C LEU A 355 -19.60 11.17 -7.74
N SER A 356 -20.82 11.66 -8.00
CA SER A 356 -22.08 11.08 -7.48
C SER A 356 -22.56 9.88 -8.30
N GLY A 357 -21.87 9.50 -9.37
CA GLY A 357 -22.20 8.36 -10.22
C GLY A 357 -23.26 8.63 -11.27
N ARG A 358 -23.57 9.89 -11.56
CA ARG A 358 -24.51 10.31 -12.62
C ARG A 358 -23.82 10.31 -13.99
N GLU A 359 -24.60 10.19 -15.03
CA GLU A 359 -24.15 10.44 -16.41
C GLU A 359 -23.99 11.96 -16.62
N ILE A 360 -22.94 12.34 -17.32
CA ILE A 360 -22.65 13.75 -17.66
C ILE A 360 -22.65 13.95 -19.19
N GLU A 361 -22.80 15.18 -19.64
CA GLU A 361 -22.62 15.52 -21.06
C GLU A 361 -21.16 15.44 -21.45
N ALA A 362 -20.87 14.89 -22.64
CA ALA A 362 -19.53 14.84 -23.20
C ALA A 362 -19.28 16.09 -24.03
N HIS A 363 -18.22 16.83 -23.72
CA HIS A 363 -17.83 18.03 -24.44
C HIS A 363 -16.50 17.88 -25.18
N THR A 364 -15.57 17.09 -24.63
CA THR A 364 -14.23 16.91 -25.19
C THR A 364 -13.98 15.49 -25.66
N ALA A 365 -14.58 14.49 -24.99
CA ALA A 365 -14.38 13.10 -25.33
C ALA A 365 -15.21 12.64 -26.54
N ALA A 366 -14.61 11.87 -27.44
CA ALA A 366 -15.27 11.18 -28.54
C ALA A 366 -16.00 9.91 -28.07
N ASP A 367 -16.88 9.34 -28.91
CA ASP A 367 -17.56 8.07 -28.64
C ASP A 367 -16.57 6.95 -28.33
N GLY A 368 -16.88 6.12 -27.34
CA GLY A 368 -16.02 5.04 -26.86
C GLY A 368 -15.63 5.19 -25.40
N TRP A 369 -14.61 4.46 -24.93
CA TRP A 369 -14.09 4.59 -23.59
C TRP A 369 -13.28 5.89 -23.45
N CYS A 370 -13.42 6.55 -22.31
CA CYS A 370 -12.69 7.77 -22.00
C CYS A 370 -12.20 7.80 -20.55
N CYS A 371 -11.14 8.53 -20.32
CA CYS A 371 -10.76 8.99 -18.98
C CYS A 371 -11.50 10.29 -18.66
N VAL A 372 -12.09 10.39 -17.48
CA VAL A 372 -12.62 11.67 -16.95
C VAL A 372 -11.54 12.28 -16.06
N THR A 373 -11.16 13.52 -16.39
CA THR A 373 -10.12 14.27 -15.66
C THR A 373 -10.71 15.52 -15.02
N VAL A 374 -10.11 16.00 -13.95
CA VAL A 374 -10.40 17.29 -13.32
C VAL A 374 -9.11 18.07 -13.19
N ASP A 375 -9.04 19.24 -13.82
CA ASP A 375 -7.85 20.08 -13.89
C ASP A 375 -6.60 19.28 -14.32
N GLY A 376 -6.78 18.35 -15.29
CA GLY A 376 -5.74 17.44 -15.79
C GLY A 376 -5.49 16.17 -14.96
N TRP A 377 -6.08 16.03 -13.77
CA TRP A 377 -5.89 14.86 -12.92
C TRP A 377 -6.94 13.80 -13.19
N PRO A 378 -6.53 12.53 -13.45
CA PRO A 378 -7.45 11.44 -13.70
C PRO A 378 -8.34 11.11 -12.49
N LEU A 379 -9.65 11.13 -12.67
CA LEU A 379 -10.64 10.72 -11.67
C LEU A 379 -11.11 9.28 -11.86
N GLY A 380 -11.27 8.86 -13.11
CA GLY A 380 -11.80 7.53 -13.41
C GLY A 380 -12.22 7.38 -14.85
N GLY A 381 -12.93 6.30 -15.16
CA GLY A 381 -13.36 5.97 -16.50
C GLY A 381 -14.82 6.23 -16.78
N GLY A 382 -15.13 6.46 -18.05
CA GLY A 382 -16.47 6.54 -18.60
C GLY A 382 -16.57 5.91 -19.99
N LYS A 383 -17.79 5.77 -20.49
CA LYS A 383 -18.03 5.37 -21.87
C LYS A 383 -18.95 6.36 -22.54
N VAL A 384 -18.44 7.06 -23.54
CA VAL A 384 -19.24 8.03 -24.33
C VAL A 384 -20.10 7.30 -25.34
N SER A 385 -21.34 7.72 -25.43
CA SER A 385 -22.29 7.32 -26.47
C SER A 385 -23.36 8.39 -26.61
N GLY A 386 -23.58 8.87 -27.83
CA GLY A 386 -24.60 9.87 -28.13
C GLY A 386 -24.43 11.20 -27.36
N GLY A 387 -23.19 11.67 -27.22
CA GLY A 387 -22.87 12.91 -26.54
C GLY A 387 -22.98 12.86 -25.01
N ARG A 388 -23.09 11.67 -24.41
CA ARG A 388 -23.16 11.48 -22.95
C ARG A 388 -22.10 10.49 -22.47
N VAL A 389 -21.46 10.80 -21.36
CA VAL A 389 -20.52 9.91 -20.65
C VAL A 389 -21.31 9.06 -19.68
N LYS A 390 -21.46 7.76 -20.00
CA LYS A 390 -21.95 6.76 -19.05
C LYS A 390 -20.90 6.55 -17.95
N ASN A 391 -21.32 6.75 -16.73
CA ASN A 391 -20.44 6.79 -15.58
C ASN A 391 -19.97 5.39 -15.16
N HIS A 392 -18.65 5.19 -15.07
CA HIS A 392 -18.00 3.97 -14.56
C HIS A 392 -17.28 4.17 -13.22
N TYR A 393 -17.51 5.30 -12.55
CA TYR A 393 -16.95 5.57 -11.21
C TYR A 393 -17.49 4.56 -10.18
N PRO A 394 -16.62 3.93 -9.36
CA PRO A 394 -17.02 2.86 -8.45
C PRO A 394 -18.08 3.30 -7.44
N LYS A 395 -19.12 2.48 -7.26
CA LYS A 395 -20.23 2.80 -6.35
C LYS A 395 -19.77 3.10 -4.91
N ALA A 396 -18.73 2.40 -4.44
CA ALA A 396 -18.20 2.58 -3.08
C ALA A 396 -17.45 3.90 -2.86
N LEU A 397 -17.08 4.60 -3.95
CA LEU A 397 -16.34 5.85 -3.90
C LEU A 397 -17.21 7.08 -4.19
N ARG A 398 -18.52 6.89 -4.50
CA ARG A 398 -19.41 7.98 -4.88
C ARG A 398 -19.72 8.90 -3.72
N LEU A 399 -19.83 10.19 -4.01
CA LEU A 399 -20.38 11.16 -3.08
C LEU A 399 -21.85 10.81 -2.79
N LEU A 400 -22.22 10.84 -1.51
CA LEU A 400 -23.60 10.57 -1.03
C LEU A 400 -24.44 11.84 -1.10
#